data_d7a926fc345e1d9758b4514a9f1d6527
#
_entry.id   d7a926fc345e1d9758b4514a9f1d6527
#
_cell.length_a   1.000
_cell.length_b   1.000
_cell.length_c   1.000
_cell.angle_alpha   90.00
_cell.angle_beta   90.00
_cell.angle_gamma   90.00
#
_symmetry.space_group_name_H-M   'P 1'
#
loop_
_entity.id
_entity.type
_entity.pdbx_description
1 polymer ?
#
loop_
_entity_poly.entity_id
_entity_poly.type
_entity_poly.pdbx_seq_one_letter_code
_entity_poly.pdbx_strand_id
1 'polypeptide(L)'
;LQVAQDVEEIVRQNGAAAATIAVIAGKVHVGLEPDQLELIANANDVVKASVRDLAIVQTLKQSAATTVSATAHIAHLAGMKVFATGGLGGVHRGQNYDESADLIALSNTPIVVISAGVKSILDVGATLERLETFAVPVLGFKTNIFPGFYLKDSGFTLDTQVDSVDQIAEIFQARQELQTNNTAMVVANPAPNQMNPELHDKLLTQGLSECKKQNVTGKAVTPFLLEYFHSNSNGESLRINIEIIKSNAKLAAQIAQAISKK
;
A
#
# COMPACT_ATOMS: atom_id res chain seq x y z
N LEU A 1 11.56 8.19 -10.22
CA LEU A 1 12.10 9.34 -9.49
C LEU A 1 11.09 10.49 -9.41
N GLN A 2 10.63 11.07 -10.53
CA GLN A 2 9.72 12.23 -10.55
C GLN A 2 8.46 12.01 -9.69
N VAL A 3 7.80 10.86 -9.79
CA VAL A 3 6.59 10.54 -9.01
C VAL A 3 6.85 10.57 -7.50
N ALA A 4 8.02 10.09 -7.05
CA ALA A 4 8.37 10.12 -5.64
C ALA A 4 8.55 11.56 -5.14
N GLN A 5 9.22 12.41 -5.92
CA GLN A 5 9.38 13.84 -5.61
C GLN A 5 8.03 14.57 -5.56
N ASP A 6 7.15 14.31 -6.56
CA ASP A 6 5.80 14.88 -6.59
C ASP A 6 4.98 14.47 -5.35
N VAL A 7 5.08 13.20 -4.93
CA VAL A 7 4.37 12.68 -3.75
C VAL A 7 4.87 13.35 -2.48
N GLU A 8 6.18 13.49 -2.30
CA GLU A 8 6.74 14.19 -1.14
C GLU A 8 6.32 15.67 -1.11
N GLU A 9 6.31 16.34 -2.26
CA GLU A 9 5.85 17.72 -2.37
C GLU A 9 4.37 17.87 -2.01
N ILE A 10 3.51 16.96 -2.48
CA ILE A 10 2.09 16.91 -2.09
C ILE A 10 1.93 16.78 -0.57
N VAL A 11 2.72 15.92 0.07
CA VAL A 11 2.68 15.76 1.54
C VAL A 11 3.07 17.06 2.24
N ARG A 12 4.16 17.72 1.82
CA ARG A 12 4.61 19.00 2.40
C ARG A 12 3.59 20.11 2.21
N GLN A 13 3.01 20.23 1.01
CA GLN A 13 1.95 21.22 0.70
C GLN A 13 0.69 21.04 1.54
N ASN A 14 0.43 19.81 2.03
CA ASN A 14 -0.68 19.52 2.94
C ASN A 14 -0.25 19.54 4.43
N GLY A 15 0.89 20.16 4.74
CA GLY A 15 1.31 20.50 6.10
C GLY A 15 1.94 19.35 6.89
N ALA A 16 2.31 18.25 6.26
CA ALA A 16 2.96 17.12 6.92
C ALA A 16 4.42 16.95 6.47
N ALA A 17 5.23 16.26 7.28
CA ALA A 17 6.56 15.86 6.89
C ALA A 17 6.49 14.60 6.01
N ALA A 18 7.15 14.66 4.85
CA ALA A 18 7.27 13.52 3.97
C ALA A 18 8.54 12.71 4.33
N ALA A 19 8.42 11.39 4.34
CA ALA A 19 9.56 10.51 4.54
C ALA A 19 9.42 9.23 3.70
N THR A 20 10.14 9.17 2.61
CA THR A 20 10.32 7.93 1.85
C THR A 20 11.24 7.00 2.63
N ILE A 21 10.90 5.71 2.71
CA ILE A 21 11.63 4.72 3.52
C ILE A 21 12.27 3.68 2.61
N ALA A 22 13.56 3.41 2.83
CA ALA A 22 14.30 2.36 2.16
C ALA A 22 15.44 1.82 3.03
N VAL A 23 16.09 0.74 2.58
CA VAL A 23 17.35 0.26 3.14
C VAL A 23 18.43 0.49 2.11
N ILE A 24 19.55 1.14 2.51
CA ILE A 24 20.69 1.40 1.63
C ILE A 24 21.96 0.84 2.29
N ALA A 25 22.64 -0.05 1.59
CA ALA A 25 23.84 -0.73 2.09
C ALA A 25 23.65 -1.31 3.52
N GLY A 26 22.47 -1.91 3.77
CA GLY A 26 22.10 -2.50 5.06
C GLY A 26 21.67 -1.50 6.14
N LYS A 27 21.55 -0.21 5.84
CA LYS A 27 21.10 0.80 6.79
C LYS A 27 19.68 1.23 6.44
N VAL A 28 18.80 1.26 7.44
CA VAL A 28 17.46 1.81 7.30
C VAL A 28 17.53 3.33 7.24
N HIS A 29 16.87 3.90 6.23
CA HIS A 29 16.72 5.34 6.04
C HIS A 29 15.25 5.70 6.12
N VAL A 30 14.94 6.74 6.89
CA VAL A 30 13.60 7.33 7.04
C VAL A 30 13.70 8.79 6.60
N GLY A 31 13.15 9.08 5.43
CA GLY A 31 13.50 10.25 4.63
C GLY A 31 14.75 9.98 3.80
N LEU A 32 14.59 10.05 2.48
CA LEU A 32 15.71 9.85 1.55
C LEU A 32 16.15 11.21 0.99
N GLU A 33 17.46 11.39 0.95
CA GLU A 33 18.06 12.49 0.19
C GLU A 33 17.91 12.23 -1.32
N PRO A 34 17.99 13.25 -2.18
CA PRO A 34 17.76 13.10 -3.61
C PRO A 34 18.63 12.04 -4.31
N ASP A 35 19.90 11.92 -3.93
CA ASP A 35 20.83 10.90 -4.44
C ASP A 35 20.46 9.49 -3.97
N GLN A 36 19.98 9.35 -2.74
CA GLN A 36 19.47 8.09 -2.20
C GLN A 36 18.19 7.65 -2.89
N LEU A 37 17.29 8.60 -3.17
CA LEU A 37 16.06 8.33 -3.90
C LEU A 37 16.36 7.88 -5.34
N GLU A 38 17.33 8.53 -5.99
CA GLU A 38 17.81 8.15 -7.33
C GLU A 38 18.42 6.75 -7.33
N LEU A 39 19.23 6.42 -6.33
CA LEU A 39 19.84 5.11 -6.16
C LEU A 39 18.75 4.03 -6.07
N ILE A 40 17.78 4.20 -5.18
CA ILE A 40 16.70 3.19 -4.99
C ILE A 40 15.82 3.06 -6.24
N ALA A 41 15.64 4.14 -7.00
CA ALA A 41 14.80 4.13 -8.20
C ALA A 41 15.48 3.45 -9.41
N ASN A 42 16.79 3.51 -9.51
CA ASN A 42 17.50 3.18 -10.76
C ASN A 42 18.52 2.03 -10.63
N ALA A 43 18.98 1.68 -9.41
CA ALA A 43 19.97 0.62 -9.25
C ALA A 43 19.37 -0.77 -9.48
N ASN A 44 20.07 -1.63 -10.23
CA ASN A 44 19.61 -2.96 -10.61
C ASN A 44 19.74 -4.01 -9.48
N ASP A 45 20.53 -3.73 -8.45
CA ASP A 45 20.82 -4.63 -7.32
C ASP A 45 19.94 -4.36 -6.09
N VAL A 46 18.97 -3.45 -6.21
CA VAL A 46 17.99 -3.16 -5.15
C VAL A 46 16.99 -4.31 -5.04
N VAL A 47 17.02 -5.01 -3.91
CA VAL A 47 16.10 -6.12 -3.66
C VAL A 47 14.77 -5.63 -3.10
N LYS A 48 13.71 -6.41 -3.25
CA LYS A 48 12.41 -6.16 -2.60
C LYS A 48 12.41 -6.80 -1.21
N ALA A 49 12.28 -5.99 -0.15
CA ALA A 49 12.27 -6.45 1.23
C ALA A 49 10.90 -6.30 1.90
N SER A 50 10.40 -7.38 2.47
CA SER A 50 9.31 -7.39 3.44
C SER A 50 9.85 -7.33 4.87
N VAL A 51 8.99 -7.24 5.87
CA VAL A 51 9.41 -7.18 7.27
C VAL A 51 10.33 -8.36 7.67
N ARG A 52 10.07 -9.55 7.15
CA ARG A 52 10.91 -10.74 7.42
C ARG A 52 12.31 -10.67 6.84
N ASP A 53 12.49 -9.84 5.79
CA ASP A 53 13.75 -9.73 5.07
C ASP A 53 14.67 -8.65 5.68
N LEU A 54 14.15 -7.75 6.53
CA LEU A 54 14.88 -6.58 7.03
C LEU A 54 16.22 -6.94 7.71
N ALA A 55 16.19 -7.90 8.63
CA ALA A 55 17.41 -8.33 9.33
C ALA A 55 18.43 -8.98 8.37
N ILE A 56 17.94 -9.70 7.35
CA ILE A 56 18.80 -10.32 6.32
C ILE A 56 19.48 -9.24 5.48
N VAL A 57 18.68 -8.29 4.95
CA VAL A 57 19.17 -7.16 4.15
C VAL A 57 20.20 -6.34 4.93
N GLN A 58 19.94 -6.06 6.21
CA GLN A 58 20.86 -5.35 7.08
C GLN A 58 22.19 -6.10 7.25
N THR A 59 22.10 -7.40 7.58
CA THR A 59 23.29 -8.22 7.83
C THR A 59 24.15 -8.39 6.57
N LEU A 60 23.49 -8.58 5.42
CA LEU A 60 24.17 -8.75 4.13
C LEU A 60 24.56 -7.42 3.47
N LYS A 61 24.31 -6.28 4.13
CA LYS A 61 24.60 -4.91 3.64
C LYS A 61 24.00 -4.63 2.26
N GLN A 62 22.83 -5.19 1.97
CA GLN A 62 22.13 -4.98 0.71
C GLN A 62 21.31 -3.68 0.71
N SER A 63 21.03 -3.16 -0.47
CA SER A 63 20.03 -2.11 -0.67
C SER A 63 18.69 -2.73 -1.02
N ALA A 64 17.59 -2.16 -0.47
CA ALA A 64 16.26 -2.71 -0.65
C ALA A 64 15.18 -1.63 -0.73
N ALA A 65 14.25 -1.82 -1.67
CA ALA A 65 12.96 -1.17 -1.69
C ALA A 65 11.99 -1.91 -0.75
N THR A 66 11.37 -1.18 0.17
CA THR A 66 10.50 -1.76 1.19
C THR A 66 9.08 -1.99 0.68
N THR A 67 8.49 -3.14 1.04
CA THR A 67 7.06 -3.42 0.82
C THR A 67 6.20 -2.70 1.84
N VAL A 68 4.88 -2.77 1.72
CA VAL A 68 3.95 -2.23 2.72
C VAL A 68 4.31 -2.73 4.13
N SER A 69 4.57 -4.04 4.27
CA SER A 69 4.91 -4.63 5.57
C SER A 69 6.17 -4.05 6.20
N ALA A 70 7.24 -3.90 5.41
CA ALA A 70 8.50 -3.34 5.90
C ALA A 70 8.38 -1.84 6.16
N THR A 71 7.72 -1.10 5.25
CA THR A 71 7.52 0.35 5.39
C THR A 71 6.68 0.68 6.62
N ALA A 72 5.55 -0.01 6.81
CA ALA A 72 4.68 0.20 7.97
C ALA A 72 5.42 -0.06 9.29
N HIS A 73 6.18 -1.15 9.36
CA HIS A 73 6.98 -1.51 10.53
C HIS A 73 8.04 -0.43 10.85
N ILE A 74 8.83 -0.02 9.85
CA ILE A 74 9.88 1.00 10.05
C ILE A 74 9.25 2.36 10.38
N ALA A 75 8.19 2.77 9.70
CA ALA A 75 7.48 4.00 9.97
C ALA A 75 6.96 4.04 11.42
N HIS A 76 6.37 2.95 11.90
CA HIS A 76 5.93 2.82 13.28
C HIS A 76 7.10 2.96 14.27
N LEU A 77 8.20 2.27 14.05
CA LEU A 77 9.40 2.40 14.90
C LEU A 77 9.98 3.82 14.91
N ALA A 78 9.85 4.55 13.81
CA ALA A 78 10.22 5.96 13.70
C ALA A 78 9.19 6.93 14.32
N GLY A 79 8.12 6.42 14.94
CA GLY A 79 7.07 7.22 15.59
C GLY A 79 6.03 7.79 14.65
N MET A 80 6.05 7.42 13.37
CA MET A 80 5.04 7.86 12.40
C MET A 80 3.69 7.21 12.69
N LYS A 81 2.62 7.97 12.53
CA LYS A 81 1.24 7.52 12.77
C LYS A 81 0.50 7.16 11.49
N VAL A 82 1.00 7.62 10.34
CA VAL A 82 0.28 7.52 9.05
C VAL A 82 1.25 7.09 7.95
N PHE A 83 0.80 6.18 7.11
CA PHE A 83 1.54 5.67 5.95
C PHE A 83 0.62 5.61 4.73
N ALA A 84 1.09 6.10 3.58
CA ALA A 84 0.38 6.02 2.30
C ALA A 84 1.05 5.02 1.35
N THR A 85 0.21 4.20 0.71
CA THR A 85 0.63 3.28 -0.36
C THR A 85 -0.36 3.33 -1.52
N GLY A 86 0.03 2.84 -2.69
CA GLY A 86 -0.91 2.69 -3.81
C GLY A 86 -2.00 1.66 -3.49
N GLY A 87 -1.59 0.45 -3.12
CA GLY A 87 -2.49 -0.65 -2.78
C GLY A 87 -1.81 -1.71 -1.94
N LEU A 88 -2.61 -2.39 -1.13
CA LEU A 88 -2.15 -3.45 -0.23
C LEU A 88 -1.81 -4.73 -1.00
N GLY A 89 -0.91 -5.51 -0.46
CA GLY A 89 -0.85 -6.95 -0.71
C GLY A 89 -1.97 -7.66 0.05
N GLY A 90 -2.32 -8.85 -0.40
CA GLY A 90 -3.41 -9.63 0.18
C GLY A 90 -3.26 -11.11 -0.16
N VAL A 91 -4.38 -11.81 -0.23
CA VAL A 91 -4.45 -13.22 -0.61
C VAL A 91 -4.34 -13.34 -2.12
N HIS A 92 -3.47 -14.22 -2.61
CA HIS A 92 -3.34 -14.51 -4.03
C HIS A 92 -4.52 -15.36 -4.53
N ARG A 93 -4.94 -15.11 -5.78
CA ARG A 93 -5.98 -15.93 -6.43
C ARG A 93 -5.48 -17.34 -6.66
N GLY A 94 -6.32 -18.33 -6.35
CA GLY A 94 -6.00 -19.74 -6.50
C GLY A 94 -5.96 -20.47 -5.16
N GLN A 95 -5.36 -21.64 -5.16
CA GLN A 95 -5.22 -22.46 -3.95
C GLN A 95 -3.80 -22.30 -3.39
N ASN A 96 -3.58 -22.54 -2.12
CA ASN A 96 -2.26 -22.76 -1.52
C ASN A 96 -1.74 -21.72 -0.54
N TYR A 97 -2.57 -21.04 0.24
CA TYR A 97 -2.07 -20.21 1.34
C TYR A 97 -1.00 -19.18 0.93
N ASP A 98 -1.05 -18.71 -0.35
CA ASP A 98 -0.15 -17.66 -0.83
C ASP A 98 -0.72 -16.31 -0.42
N GLU A 99 -0.22 -15.80 0.69
CA GLU A 99 -0.65 -14.54 1.28
C GLU A 99 0.52 -13.56 1.38
N SER A 100 0.24 -12.29 1.19
CA SER A 100 1.24 -11.23 1.39
C SER A 100 1.64 -11.11 2.87
N ALA A 101 2.92 -10.89 3.12
CA ALA A 101 3.42 -10.49 4.44
C ALA A 101 2.80 -9.17 4.95
N ASP A 102 2.14 -8.40 4.08
CA ASP A 102 1.44 -7.19 4.48
C ASP A 102 0.32 -7.49 5.49
N LEU A 103 -0.40 -8.61 5.32
CA LEU A 103 -1.51 -8.97 6.21
C LEU A 103 -1.07 -9.16 7.65
N ILE A 104 -0.04 -9.98 7.88
CA ILE A 104 0.48 -10.22 9.23
C ILE A 104 1.19 -8.98 9.79
N ALA A 105 1.82 -8.16 8.95
CA ALA A 105 2.43 -6.91 9.40
C ALA A 105 1.37 -5.91 9.86
N LEU A 106 0.26 -5.77 9.12
CA LEU A 106 -0.86 -4.90 9.50
C LEU A 106 -1.52 -5.36 10.80
N SER A 107 -1.56 -6.67 11.10
CA SER A 107 -2.10 -7.17 12.36
C SER A 107 -1.23 -6.88 13.59
N ASN A 108 0.01 -6.43 13.40
CA ASN A 108 0.98 -6.21 14.46
C ASN A 108 1.64 -4.81 14.42
N THR A 109 1.13 -3.90 13.63
CA THR A 109 1.72 -2.56 13.47
C THR A 109 0.65 -1.48 13.69
N PRO A 110 0.67 -0.75 14.82
CA PRO A 110 -0.31 0.31 15.11
C PRO A 110 -0.03 1.57 14.28
N ILE A 111 -0.54 1.58 13.05
CA ILE A 111 -0.37 2.68 12.09
C ILE A 111 -1.62 2.84 11.22
N VAL A 112 -1.93 4.05 10.81
CA VAL A 112 -2.98 4.31 9.81
C VAL A 112 -2.40 4.11 8.41
N VAL A 113 -3.02 3.26 7.59
CA VAL A 113 -2.55 2.97 6.24
C VAL A 113 -3.60 3.39 5.22
N ILE A 114 -3.24 4.34 4.35
CA ILE A 114 -4.10 4.81 3.27
C ILE A 114 -3.73 4.06 1.98
N SER A 115 -4.74 3.46 1.33
CA SER A 115 -4.57 2.70 0.08
C SER A 115 -5.81 2.78 -0.81
N ALA A 116 -5.66 2.52 -2.09
CA ALA A 116 -6.79 2.32 -3.00
C ALA A 116 -7.32 0.87 -2.95
N GLY A 117 -7.34 0.30 -1.76
CA GLY A 117 -7.72 -1.10 -1.53
C GLY A 117 -6.59 -2.09 -1.77
N VAL A 118 -6.96 -3.31 -2.08
CA VAL A 118 -6.05 -4.41 -2.42
C VAL A 118 -5.76 -4.35 -3.93
N LYS A 119 -4.53 -4.65 -4.31
CA LYS A 119 -4.17 -4.73 -5.75
C LYS A 119 -5.14 -5.67 -6.46
N SER A 120 -5.75 -5.22 -7.54
CA SER A 120 -6.86 -5.90 -8.24
C SER A 120 -6.52 -7.28 -8.81
N ILE A 121 -5.24 -7.60 -8.89
CA ILE A 121 -4.73 -8.92 -9.27
C ILE A 121 -4.89 -9.99 -8.17
N LEU A 122 -5.22 -9.56 -6.94
CA LEU A 122 -5.37 -10.41 -5.76
C LEU A 122 -6.84 -10.77 -5.52
N ASP A 123 -7.09 -11.69 -4.60
CA ASP A 123 -8.43 -12.04 -4.12
C ASP A 123 -8.87 -11.03 -3.07
N VAL A 124 -9.73 -10.09 -3.49
CA VAL A 124 -10.20 -9.01 -2.63
C VAL A 124 -11.05 -9.54 -1.48
N GLY A 125 -12.01 -10.45 -1.77
CA GLY A 125 -12.90 -11.00 -0.76
C GLY A 125 -12.12 -11.76 0.31
N ALA A 126 -11.27 -12.71 -0.10
CA ALA A 126 -10.43 -13.45 0.83
C ALA A 126 -9.50 -12.52 1.64
N THR A 127 -9.05 -11.41 1.05
CA THR A 127 -8.20 -10.44 1.76
C THR A 127 -8.98 -9.68 2.82
N LEU A 128 -10.23 -9.27 2.56
CA LEU A 128 -11.09 -8.62 3.55
C LEU A 128 -11.38 -9.56 4.73
N GLU A 129 -11.70 -10.83 4.48
CA GLU A 129 -11.88 -11.86 5.51
C GLU A 129 -10.62 -12.04 6.37
N ARG A 130 -9.43 -11.97 5.75
CA ARG A 130 -8.17 -12.07 6.51
C ARG A 130 -7.91 -10.83 7.37
N LEU A 131 -8.24 -9.62 6.88
CA LEU A 131 -8.12 -8.40 7.65
C LEU A 131 -9.08 -8.40 8.86
N GLU A 132 -10.31 -8.88 8.67
CA GLU A 132 -11.27 -9.09 9.77
C GLU A 132 -10.74 -10.08 10.81
N THR A 133 -10.28 -11.25 10.38
CA THR A 133 -9.68 -12.28 11.25
C THR A 133 -8.54 -11.72 12.09
N PHE A 134 -7.76 -10.80 11.51
CA PHE A 134 -6.63 -10.15 12.18
C PHE A 134 -7.04 -8.90 12.98
N ALA A 135 -8.32 -8.62 13.12
CA ALA A 135 -8.84 -7.43 13.81
C ALA A 135 -8.25 -6.11 13.26
N VAL A 136 -8.00 -6.04 11.96
CA VAL A 136 -7.57 -4.84 11.25
C VAL A 136 -8.80 -4.11 10.71
N PRO A 137 -9.26 -3.01 11.32
CA PRO A 137 -10.42 -2.27 10.82
C PRO A 137 -10.12 -1.65 9.46
N VAL A 138 -11.13 -1.72 8.59
CA VAL A 138 -11.11 -1.12 7.25
C VAL A 138 -12.20 -0.06 7.16
N LEU A 139 -11.80 1.19 6.94
CA LEU A 139 -12.69 2.33 6.80
C LEU A 139 -12.73 2.79 5.34
N GLY A 140 -13.91 3.00 4.79
CA GLY A 140 -14.06 3.61 3.46
C GLY A 140 -14.09 5.14 3.55
N PHE A 141 -13.15 5.84 2.93
CA PHE A 141 -13.19 7.30 2.90
C PHE A 141 -14.18 7.80 1.85
N LYS A 142 -15.30 8.35 2.33
CA LYS A 142 -16.43 8.82 1.51
C LYS A 142 -17.04 7.75 0.60
N THR A 143 -16.93 6.51 1.01
CA THR A 143 -17.48 5.36 0.28
C THR A 143 -17.77 4.22 1.23
N ASN A 144 -18.80 3.47 0.95
CA ASN A 144 -19.09 2.17 1.57
C ASN A 144 -18.73 0.99 0.66
N ILE A 145 -18.06 1.26 -0.49
CA ILE A 145 -17.59 0.23 -1.41
C ILE A 145 -16.07 0.14 -1.26
N PHE A 146 -15.56 -1.08 -1.09
CA PHE A 146 -14.12 -1.28 -1.06
C PHE A 146 -13.53 -1.11 -2.47
N PRO A 147 -12.54 -0.23 -2.66
CA PRO A 147 -11.96 -0.01 -3.97
C PRO A 147 -11.09 -1.19 -4.43
N GLY A 148 -11.11 -1.44 -5.73
CA GLY A 148 -10.37 -2.51 -6.40
C GLY A 148 -9.08 -2.03 -7.07
N PHE A 149 -8.34 -1.10 -6.47
CA PHE A 149 -7.09 -0.53 -6.97
C PHE A 149 -7.29 0.26 -8.27
N TYR A 150 -7.26 -0.39 -9.44
CA TYR A 150 -7.54 0.25 -10.73
C TYR A 150 -9.03 0.55 -10.96
N LEU A 151 -9.90 -0.04 -10.16
CA LEU A 151 -11.36 0.15 -10.19
C LEU A 151 -11.83 0.81 -8.90
N LYS A 152 -12.85 1.67 -9.00
CA LYS A 152 -13.47 2.29 -7.82
C LYS A 152 -14.31 1.30 -7.03
N ASP A 153 -14.80 0.27 -7.68
CA ASP A 153 -15.65 -0.76 -7.13
C ASP A 153 -14.98 -2.13 -7.33
N SER A 154 -14.79 -2.85 -6.24
CA SER A 154 -14.28 -4.22 -6.24
C SER A 154 -15.37 -5.27 -6.18
N GLY A 155 -16.65 -4.88 -6.09
CA GLY A 155 -17.79 -5.74 -5.83
C GLY A 155 -18.02 -6.07 -4.34
N PHE A 156 -17.24 -5.48 -3.42
CA PHE A 156 -17.37 -5.72 -1.98
C PHE A 156 -17.71 -4.43 -1.24
N THR A 157 -18.63 -4.53 -0.29
CA THR A 157 -19.04 -3.42 0.59
C THR A 157 -18.17 -3.39 1.85
N LEU A 158 -18.12 -2.22 2.48
CA LEU A 158 -17.51 -1.99 3.78
C LEU A 158 -18.59 -1.67 4.81
N ASP A 159 -18.42 -2.14 6.03
CA ASP A 159 -19.34 -1.85 7.14
C ASP A 159 -19.25 -0.40 7.62
N THR A 160 -18.10 0.25 7.44
CA THR A 160 -17.85 1.58 7.97
C THR A 160 -17.38 2.54 6.90
N GLN A 161 -18.19 3.56 6.62
CA GLN A 161 -17.83 4.75 5.87
C GLN A 161 -17.48 5.88 6.85
N VAL A 162 -16.47 6.67 6.48
CA VAL A 162 -16.10 7.93 7.14
C VAL A 162 -16.07 9.05 6.13
N ASP A 163 -16.55 10.23 6.51
CA ASP A 163 -16.75 11.34 5.57
C ASP A 163 -15.72 12.47 5.74
N SER A 164 -14.94 12.43 6.82
CA SER A 164 -13.94 13.46 7.12
C SER A 164 -12.64 12.88 7.70
N VAL A 165 -11.56 13.63 7.58
CA VAL A 165 -10.28 13.31 8.22
C VAL A 165 -10.37 13.41 9.75
N ASP A 166 -11.25 14.27 10.26
CA ASP A 166 -11.46 14.42 11.72
C ASP A 166 -12.08 13.17 12.32
N GLN A 167 -13.05 12.53 11.64
CA GLN A 167 -13.60 11.24 12.06
C GLN A 167 -12.52 10.14 12.11
N ILE A 168 -11.60 10.12 11.15
CA ILE A 168 -10.48 9.15 11.16
C ILE A 168 -9.58 9.40 12.36
N ALA A 169 -9.26 10.68 12.66
CA ALA A 169 -8.46 11.04 13.81
C ALA A 169 -9.16 10.72 15.15
N GLU A 170 -10.48 10.88 15.23
CA GLU A 170 -11.30 10.50 16.39
C GLU A 170 -11.29 8.99 16.62
N ILE A 171 -11.49 8.21 15.55
CA ILE A 171 -11.41 6.73 15.64
C ILE A 171 -9.99 6.30 16.06
N PHE A 172 -8.95 6.95 15.52
CA PHE A 172 -7.57 6.66 15.91
C PHE A 172 -7.35 6.90 17.40
N GLN A 173 -7.84 8.03 17.95
CA GLN A 173 -7.75 8.35 19.38
C GLN A 173 -8.56 7.37 20.24
N ALA A 174 -9.83 7.10 19.87
CA ALA A 174 -10.67 6.16 20.58
C ALA A 174 -10.05 4.75 20.65
N ARG A 175 -9.38 4.30 19.59
CA ARG A 175 -8.63 3.03 19.60
C ARG A 175 -7.49 3.03 20.63
N GLN A 176 -6.82 4.17 20.83
CA GLN A 176 -5.78 4.28 21.86
C GLN A 176 -6.38 4.23 23.27
N GLU A 177 -7.47 4.96 23.52
CA GLU A 177 -8.18 4.97 24.79
C GLU A 177 -8.74 3.59 25.16
N LEU A 178 -9.29 2.87 24.19
CA LEU A 178 -9.81 1.51 24.34
C LEU A 178 -8.74 0.41 24.30
N GLN A 179 -7.47 0.78 24.07
CA GLN A 179 -6.35 -0.15 23.94
C GLN A 179 -6.57 -1.21 22.83
N THR A 180 -7.26 -0.84 21.75
CA THR A 180 -7.51 -1.67 20.57
C THR A 180 -6.62 -1.31 19.39
N ASN A 181 -5.54 -0.57 19.64
CA ASN A 181 -4.64 -0.02 18.63
C ASN A 181 -3.40 -0.89 18.35
N ASN A 182 -3.44 -2.17 18.66
CA ASN A 182 -2.30 -3.07 18.39
C ASN A 182 -2.13 -3.41 16.90
N THR A 183 -3.20 -3.19 16.11
CA THR A 183 -3.22 -3.43 14.67
C THR A 183 -3.24 -2.13 13.90
N ALA A 184 -2.91 -2.18 12.61
CA ALA A 184 -3.12 -1.07 11.70
C ALA A 184 -4.62 -0.71 11.59
N MET A 185 -4.90 0.48 11.10
CA MET A 185 -6.20 0.90 10.64
C MET A 185 -6.10 1.25 9.15
N VAL A 186 -6.79 0.51 8.31
CA VAL A 186 -6.77 0.73 6.86
C VAL A 186 -7.85 1.75 6.49
N VAL A 187 -7.45 2.77 5.75
CA VAL A 187 -8.36 3.75 5.13
C VAL A 187 -8.35 3.52 3.63
N ALA A 188 -9.45 2.99 3.13
CA ALA A 188 -9.66 2.73 1.72
C ALA A 188 -10.09 4.02 1.01
N ASN A 189 -9.25 4.53 0.11
CA ASN A 189 -9.46 5.75 -0.66
C ASN A 189 -9.55 5.40 -2.14
N PRO A 190 -10.73 5.47 -2.76
CA PRO A 190 -10.90 5.12 -4.16
C PRO A 190 -10.00 5.93 -5.10
N ALA A 191 -9.55 5.31 -6.17
CA ALA A 191 -8.79 6.00 -7.22
C ALA A 191 -9.58 7.20 -7.75
N PRO A 192 -8.93 8.36 -7.99
CA PRO A 192 -9.61 9.53 -8.60
C PRO A 192 -10.26 9.18 -9.94
N ASN A 193 -9.54 8.47 -10.77
CA ASN A 193 -10.02 7.90 -12.03
C ASN A 193 -9.86 6.37 -12.00
N GLN A 194 -10.70 5.66 -12.74
CA GLN A 194 -10.59 4.21 -12.85
C GLN A 194 -10.22 3.79 -14.27
N MET A 195 -9.66 2.60 -14.38
CA MET A 195 -9.47 1.90 -15.65
C MET A 195 -10.84 1.50 -16.23
N ASN A 196 -10.92 1.40 -17.57
CA ASN A 196 -12.07 0.78 -18.18
C ASN A 196 -12.25 -0.65 -17.63
N PRO A 197 -13.41 -1.00 -17.02
CA PRO A 197 -13.62 -2.30 -16.39
C PRO A 197 -13.43 -3.49 -17.34
N GLU A 198 -13.88 -3.37 -18.59
CA GLU A 198 -13.72 -4.45 -19.58
C GLU A 198 -12.25 -4.67 -19.94
N LEU A 199 -11.48 -3.58 -20.06
CA LEU A 199 -10.05 -3.66 -20.28
C LEU A 199 -9.35 -4.29 -19.07
N HIS A 200 -9.72 -3.87 -17.85
CA HIS A 200 -9.18 -4.44 -16.63
C HIS A 200 -9.38 -5.96 -16.57
N ASP A 201 -10.62 -6.43 -16.79
CA ASP A 201 -10.97 -7.85 -16.70
C ASP A 201 -10.28 -8.67 -17.77
N LYS A 202 -10.15 -8.12 -18.98
CA LYS A 202 -9.38 -8.71 -20.07
C LYS A 202 -7.91 -8.89 -19.68
N LEU A 203 -7.27 -7.81 -19.20
CA LEU A 203 -5.87 -7.83 -18.80
C LEU A 203 -5.62 -8.77 -17.62
N LEU A 204 -6.51 -8.80 -16.63
CA LEU A 204 -6.42 -9.72 -15.50
C LEU A 204 -6.48 -11.17 -15.95
N THR A 205 -7.47 -11.52 -16.76
CA THR A 205 -7.65 -12.88 -17.28
C THR A 205 -6.45 -13.33 -18.10
N GLN A 206 -5.99 -12.49 -19.01
CA GLN A 206 -4.84 -12.78 -19.87
C GLN A 206 -3.54 -12.86 -19.06
N GLY A 207 -3.31 -11.93 -18.16
CA GLY A 207 -2.13 -11.90 -17.27
C GLY A 207 -2.04 -13.13 -16.38
N LEU A 208 -3.15 -13.57 -15.77
CA LEU A 208 -3.20 -14.79 -14.97
C LEU A 208 -2.93 -16.04 -15.81
N SER A 209 -3.45 -16.10 -17.04
CA SER A 209 -3.17 -17.19 -17.98
C SER A 209 -1.68 -17.23 -18.34
N GLU A 210 -1.08 -16.09 -18.60
CA GLU A 210 0.33 -16.00 -18.96
C GLU A 210 1.24 -16.33 -17.77
N CYS A 211 0.89 -15.85 -16.57
CA CYS A 211 1.56 -16.22 -15.32
C CYS A 211 1.62 -17.74 -15.12
N LYS A 212 0.49 -18.42 -15.37
CA LYS A 212 0.39 -19.89 -15.29
C LYS A 212 1.24 -20.59 -16.36
N LYS A 213 1.24 -20.13 -17.60
CA LYS A 213 2.05 -20.68 -18.69
C LYS A 213 3.55 -20.59 -18.42
N GLN A 214 3.98 -19.48 -17.81
CA GLN A 214 5.38 -19.23 -17.48
C GLN A 214 5.80 -19.82 -16.12
N ASN A 215 4.91 -20.52 -15.42
CA ASN A 215 5.14 -21.08 -14.08
C ASN A 215 5.61 -20.02 -13.07
N VAL A 216 5.12 -18.79 -13.16
CA VAL A 216 5.42 -17.72 -12.20
C VAL A 216 4.65 -17.99 -10.91
N THR A 217 5.35 -18.07 -9.77
CA THR A 217 4.76 -18.41 -8.47
C THR A 217 5.28 -17.53 -7.35
N GLY A 218 4.58 -17.50 -6.21
CA GLY A 218 4.99 -16.83 -4.99
C GLY A 218 5.19 -15.33 -5.19
N LYS A 219 6.23 -14.77 -4.59
CA LYS A 219 6.50 -13.32 -4.59
C LYS A 219 6.74 -12.69 -5.97
N ALA A 220 6.93 -13.50 -7.01
CA ALA A 220 7.11 -13.03 -8.39
C ALA A 220 5.79 -12.75 -9.11
N VAL A 221 4.65 -13.30 -8.65
CA VAL A 221 3.33 -13.15 -9.29
C VAL A 221 2.90 -11.68 -9.36
N THR A 222 2.96 -10.97 -8.25
CA THR A 222 2.53 -9.56 -8.21
C THR A 222 3.34 -8.66 -9.14
N PRO A 223 4.68 -8.65 -9.13
CA PRO A 223 5.47 -7.88 -10.10
C PRO A 223 5.15 -8.25 -11.54
N PHE A 224 5.05 -9.54 -11.85
CA PHE A 224 4.72 -10.02 -13.19
C PHE A 224 3.38 -9.47 -13.70
N LEU A 225 2.33 -9.58 -12.89
CA LEU A 225 1.00 -9.12 -13.28
C LEU A 225 0.92 -7.59 -13.40
N LEU A 226 1.57 -6.85 -12.52
CA LEU A 226 1.64 -5.38 -12.63
C LEU A 226 2.38 -4.97 -13.90
N GLU A 227 3.48 -5.62 -14.23
CA GLU A 227 4.20 -5.39 -15.50
C GLU A 227 3.34 -5.76 -16.70
N TYR A 228 2.61 -6.87 -16.64
CA TYR A 228 1.67 -7.26 -17.70
C TYR A 228 0.61 -6.18 -17.94
N PHE A 229 0.00 -5.65 -16.88
CA PHE A 229 -0.93 -4.52 -16.98
C PHE A 229 -0.26 -3.29 -17.58
N HIS A 230 0.94 -2.96 -17.11
CA HIS A 230 1.69 -1.81 -17.57
C HIS A 230 1.96 -1.89 -19.08
N SER A 231 2.48 -3.02 -19.55
CA SER A 231 2.86 -3.24 -20.96
C SER A 231 1.65 -3.35 -21.91
N ASN A 232 0.46 -3.74 -21.39
CA ASN A 232 -0.71 -4.04 -22.23
C ASN A 232 -1.89 -3.07 -22.06
N SER A 233 -1.76 -2.02 -21.25
CA SER A 233 -2.82 -1.02 -21.02
C SER A 233 -2.61 0.31 -21.76
N ASN A 234 -1.66 0.39 -22.70
CA ASN A 234 -1.30 1.64 -23.37
C ASN A 234 -1.01 2.80 -22.40
N GLY A 235 -0.34 2.50 -21.27
CA GLY A 235 0.03 3.47 -20.23
C GLY A 235 -1.08 3.82 -19.24
N GLU A 236 -2.30 3.31 -19.41
CA GLU A 236 -3.44 3.63 -18.54
C GLU A 236 -3.21 3.17 -17.10
N SER A 237 -2.69 1.95 -16.90
CA SER A 237 -2.41 1.44 -15.55
C SER A 237 -1.36 2.26 -14.81
N LEU A 238 -0.32 2.74 -15.51
CA LEU A 238 0.69 3.61 -14.91
C LEU A 238 0.10 4.96 -14.51
N ARG A 239 -0.68 5.58 -15.41
CA ARG A 239 -1.34 6.86 -15.14
C ARG A 239 -2.22 6.76 -13.89
N ILE A 240 -3.07 5.75 -13.82
CA ILE A 240 -3.98 5.54 -12.67
C ILE A 240 -3.18 5.26 -11.40
N ASN A 241 -2.13 4.45 -11.45
CA ASN A 241 -1.28 4.16 -10.29
C ASN A 241 -0.61 5.43 -9.74
N ILE A 242 -0.16 6.33 -10.61
CA ILE A 242 0.39 7.64 -10.21
C ILE A 242 -0.69 8.51 -9.55
N GLU A 243 -1.90 8.55 -10.10
CA GLU A 243 -3.02 9.30 -9.52
C GLU A 243 -3.42 8.74 -8.14
N ILE A 244 -3.45 7.42 -7.99
CA ILE A 244 -3.71 6.73 -6.73
C ILE A 244 -2.71 7.16 -5.65
N ILE A 245 -1.41 7.02 -5.91
CA ILE A 245 -0.41 7.30 -4.88
C ILE A 245 -0.40 8.79 -4.50
N LYS A 246 -0.60 9.70 -5.44
CA LYS A 246 -0.72 11.14 -5.17
C LYS A 246 -1.96 11.46 -4.33
N SER A 247 -3.11 10.85 -4.64
CA SER A 247 -4.35 11.01 -3.87
C SER A 247 -4.21 10.46 -2.45
N ASN A 248 -3.64 9.26 -2.31
CA ASN A 248 -3.42 8.63 -1.01
C ASN A 248 -2.43 9.41 -0.15
N ALA A 249 -1.36 9.92 -0.73
CA ALA A 249 -0.38 10.77 -0.03
C ALA A 249 -0.99 12.08 0.47
N LYS A 250 -1.84 12.72 -0.34
CA LYS A 250 -2.58 13.92 0.07
C LYS A 250 -3.48 13.62 1.27
N LEU A 251 -4.29 12.57 1.18
CA LEU A 251 -5.19 12.17 2.27
C LEU A 251 -4.40 11.79 3.53
N ALA A 252 -3.30 11.07 3.38
CA ALA A 252 -2.42 10.70 4.50
C ALA A 252 -1.87 11.93 5.23
N ALA A 253 -1.41 12.95 4.51
CA ALA A 253 -0.94 14.19 5.09
C ALA A 253 -2.03 14.92 5.87
N GLN A 254 -3.25 14.98 5.32
CA GLN A 254 -4.41 15.58 5.99
C GLN A 254 -4.80 14.83 7.28
N ILE A 255 -4.78 13.49 7.24
CA ILE A 255 -5.04 12.65 8.42
C ILE A 255 -3.94 12.84 9.47
N ALA A 256 -2.66 12.87 9.06
CA ALA A 256 -1.55 13.10 9.97
C ALA A 256 -1.68 14.45 10.69
N GLN A 257 -2.08 15.50 9.98
CA GLN A 257 -2.39 16.82 10.56
C GLN A 257 -3.57 16.78 11.54
N ALA A 258 -4.63 16.04 11.21
CA ALA A 258 -5.79 15.91 12.08
C ALA A 258 -5.42 15.14 13.38
N ILE A 259 -4.63 14.07 13.29
CA ILE A 259 -4.15 13.31 14.45
C ILE A 259 -3.20 14.17 15.32
N SER A 260 -2.38 15.02 14.75
CA SER A 260 -1.41 15.84 15.50
C SER A 260 -2.05 16.98 16.29
N LYS A 261 -3.29 17.35 15.97
CA LYS A 261 -4.05 18.41 16.65
C LYS A 261 -4.83 17.91 17.87
N LYS A 262 -4.94 16.62 18.02
CA LYS A 262 -5.64 15.93 19.13
C LYS A 262 -4.66 15.34 20.14
#